data_de297fa4b8073f3b8f624a65ef482d4d
#
_entry.id   de297fa4b8073f3b8f624a65ef482d4d
#
_cell.length_a   1.000
_cell.length_b   1.000
_cell.length_c   1.000
_cell.angle_alpha   90.00
_cell.angle_beta   90.00
_cell.angle_gamma   90.00
#
_symmetry.space_group_name_H-M   'P 1'
#
loop_
_entity.id
_entity.type
_entity.pdbx_description
1 polymer ?
#
loop_
_entity_poly.entity_id
_entity_poly.type
_entity_poly.pdbx_seq_one_letter_code
_entity_poly.pdbx_strand_id
1 'polypeptide(L)'
;MRHLIIIFISLLHFASPLFGSSHKGGILYGWETSSGVQLRKFGDNDIHPQYKGDAENGKPNGLGIMTYPDGSKYLGEYKDGKKHGQGTFTFPSGFKYVGEFKDGKMWNVTKYKKDGKYVGEFKDGEIWNGIVYDKNGNFIGKWVNGVKQ
;
A
#
# COMPACT_ATOMS: atom_id res chain seq x y z
N MET A 1 -16.38 6.76 33.79
CA MET A 1 -16.89 7.11 32.44
C MET A 1 -15.99 6.46 31.41
N ARG A 2 -16.49 5.44 30.72
CA ARG A 2 -15.72 4.70 29.72
C ARG A 2 -15.84 5.46 28.39
N HIS A 3 -14.77 6.05 27.91
CA HIS A 3 -14.72 6.61 26.56
C HIS A 3 -14.62 5.46 25.58
N LEU A 4 -15.73 5.16 24.96
CA LEU A 4 -15.83 4.26 23.82
C LEU A 4 -15.20 4.97 22.63
N ILE A 5 -13.97 4.63 22.29
CA ILE A 5 -13.35 5.07 21.04
C ILE A 5 -14.01 4.25 19.93
N ILE A 6 -15.04 4.82 19.34
CA ILE A 6 -15.63 4.31 18.11
C ILE A 6 -14.65 4.60 16.99
N ILE A 7 -13.85 3.58 16.65
CA ILE A 7 -13.09 3.60 15.40
C ILE A 7 -14.11 3.49 14.28
N PHE A 8 -14.47 4.62 13.67
CA PHE A 8 -15.17 4.63 12.40
C PHE A 8 -14.28 3.94 11.38
N ILE A 9 -14.54 2.66 11.15
CA ILE A 9 -14.16 2.02 9.89
C ILE A 9 -15.08 2.66 8.86
N SER A 10 -14.65 3.78 8.28
CA SER A 10 -15.29 4.30 7.09
C SER A 10 -15.08 3.23 6.02
N LEU A 11 -16.13 2.44 5.78
CA LEU A 11 -16.31 1.81 4.49
C LEU A 11 -16.27 2.96 3.48
N LEU A 12 -15.11 3.23 2.92
CA LEU A 12 -15.03 4.07 1.74
C LEU A 12 -15.85 3.36 0.67
N HIS A 13 -17.07 3.80 0.48
CA HIS A 13 -17.76 3.66 -0.76
C HIS A 13 -16.87 4.36 -1.78
N PHE A 14 -16.11 3.59 -2.53
CA PHE A 14 -15.51 4.08 -3.77
C PHE A 14 -16.66 4.43 -4.72
N ALA A 15 -17.25 5.60 -4.52
CA ALA A 15 -17.87 6.28 -5.63
C ALA A 15 -16.75 6.49 -6.62
N SER A 16 -16.79 5.75 -7.70
CA SER A 16 -15.83 5.85 -8.80
C SER A 16 -15.67 7.31 -9.16
N PRO A 17 -14.52 7.96 -8.88
CA PRO A 17 -14.27 9.21 -9.55
C PRO A 17 -14.14 8.87 -11.02
N LEU A 18 -14.91 9.56 -11.83
CA LEU A 18 -14.71 9.60 -13.26
C LEU A 18 -13.21 9.71 -13.54
N PHE A 19 -12.64 8.67 -14.13
CA PHE A 19 -11.27 8.67 -14.60
C PHE A 19 -11.10 9.83 -15.60
N GLY A 20 -10.67 10.96 -15.09
CA GLY A 20 -10.28 12.12 -15.89
C GLY A 20 -8.95 11.82 -16.58
N SER A 21 -8.98 11.93 -17.91
CA SER A 21 -7.89 11.73 -18.87
C SER A 21 -7.39 10.30 -19.01
N SER A 22 -8.14 9.59 -19.82
CA SER A 22 -7.88 8.29 -20.40
C SER A 22 -6.49 8.15 -21.03
N HIS A 23 -5.62 7.38 -20.42
CA HIS A 23 -4.76 6.55 -21.22
C HIS A 23 -5.61 5.37 -21.73
N LYS A 24 -6.15 5.50 -22.95
CA LYS A 24 -6.75 4.36 -23.66
C LYS A 24 -5.68 3.29 -23.82
N GLY A 25 -5.72 2.28 -22.93
CA GLY A 25 -5.54 0.92 -23.22
C GLY A 25 -4.16 0.45 -23.61
N GLY A 26 -3.18 0.48 -22.77
CA GLY A 26 -1.99 -0.37 -22.86
C GLY A 26 -1.49 -0.65 -21.46
N ILE A 27 -0.96 -1.85 -21.25
CA ILE A 27 -0.18 -2.12 -20.03
C ILE A 27 1.05 -1.21 -20.10
N LEU A 28 1.26 -0.43 -19.03
CA LEU A 28 2.50 0.30 -18.81
C LEU A 28 3.39 -0.50 -17.87
N TYR A 29 4.67 -0.46 -18.12
CA TYR A 29 5.66 -1.17 -17.29
C TYR A 29 6.41 -0.19 -16.42
N GLY A 30 6.58 -0.54 -15.13
CA GLY A 30 7.31 0.25 -14.16
C GLY A 30 8.81 -0.04 -14.20
N TRP A 31 9.60 1.01 -14.29
CA TRP A 31 11.06 0.96 -14.19
C TRP A 31 11.48 1.70 -12.94
N GLU A 32 12.01 0.98 -11.96
CA GLU A 32 12.47 1.56 -10.70
C GLU A 32 13.68 2.47 -10.95
N THR A 33 13.60 3.67 -10.39
CA THR A 33 14.68 4.66 -10.43
C THR A 33 14.88 5.29 -9.05
N SER A 34 15.99 5.98 -8.83
CA SER A 34 16.23 6.71 -7.57
C SER A 34 15.16 7.78 -7.27
N SER A 35 14.48 8.28 -8.30
CA SER A 35 13.42 9.29 -8.17
C SER A 35 12.00 8.71 -8.13
N GLY A 36 11.84 7.37 -8.08
CA GLY A 36 10.57 6.67 -8.15
C GLY A 36 10.39 5.91 -9.45
N VAL A 37 9.20 5.32 -9.64
CA VAL A 37 8.88 4.52 -10.83
C VAL A 37 8.69 5.40 -12.05
N GLN A 38 9.37 5.05 -13.15
CA GLN A 38 9.13 5.58 -14.49
C GLN A 38 8.30 4.58 -15.29
N LEU A 39 7.32 5.05 -16.06
CA LEU A 39 6.44 4.21 -16.87
C LEU A 39 6.90 4.18 -18.34
N ARG A 40 6.88 2.98 -18.93
CA ARG A 40 7.19 2.76 -20.34
C ARG A 40 6.14 1.87 -20.99
N LYS A 41 5.95 1.99 -22.32
CA LYS A 41 5.03 1.16 -23.10
C LYS A 41 5.56 -0.24 -23.41
N PHE A 42 6.78 -0.52 -23.06
CA PHE A 42 7.45 -1.82 -23.28
C PHE A 42 8.10 -2.30 -21.98
N GLY A 43 8.16 -3.59 -21.79
CA GLY A 43 8.74 -4.26 -20.64
C GLY A 43 8.55 -5.77 -20.76
N ASP A 44 9.11 -6.49 -19.82
CA ASP A 44 9.01 -7.92 -19.67
C ASP A 44 8.21 -8.23 -18.42
N ASN A 45 7.15 -9.04 -18.54
CA ASN A 45 6.26 -9.37 -17.44
C ASN A 45 6.97 -10.12 -16.29
N ASP A 46 8.02 -10.84 -16.61
CA ASP A 46 8.77 -11.62 -15.62
C ASP A 46 9.77 -10.76 -14.83
N ILE A 47 10.03 -9.53 -15.30
CA ILE A 47 11.04 -8.65 -14.71
C ILE A 47 10.42 -7.31 -14.25
N HIS A 48 9.52 -6.75 -15.04
CA HIS A 48 9.00 -5.40 -14.81
C HIS A 48 7.57 -5.41 -14.26
N PRO A 49 7.29 -4.64 -13.20
CA PRO A 49 5.93 -4.45 -12.73
C PRO A 49 5.02 -3.87 -13.81
N GLN A 50 3.78 -4.32 -13.85
CA GLN A 50 2.73 -3.77 -14.72
C GLN A 50 1.94 -2.72 -13.96
N TYR A 51 1.68 -1.58 -14.60
CA TYR A 51 0.93 -0.47 -14.03
C TYR A 51 -0.33 -0.16 -14.82
N LYS A 52 -1.41 0.10 -14.07
CA LYS A 52 -2.67 0.64 -14.59
C LYS A 52 -3.20 1.69 -13.63
N GLY A 53 -3.39 2.92 -14.10
CA GLY A 53 -3.87 4.03 -13.28
C GLY A 53 -3.47 5.38 -13.82
N ASP A 54 -3.60 6.37 -12.96
CA ASP A 54 -3.28 7.75 -13.27
C ASP A 54 -1.77 7.94 -13.39
N ALA A 55 -1.35 8.68 -14.41
CA ALA A 55 0.05 8.95 -14.67
C ALA A 55 0.25 10.38 -15.14
N GLU A 56 1.32 11.00 -14.68
CA GLU A 56 1.76 12.32 -15.07
C GLU A 56 3.26 12.33 -15.34
N ASN A 57 3.69 12.96 -16.41
CA ASN A 57 5.10 13.05 -16.82
C ASN A 57 5.81 11.69 -16.87
N GLY A 58 5.09 10.63 -17.29
CA GLY A 58 5.64 9.28 -17.39
C GLY A 58 5.85 8.58 -16.04
N LYS A 59 5.22 9.07 -14.98
CA LYS A 59 5.27 8.47 -13.63
C LYS A 59 3.86 8.18 -13.11
N PRO A 60 3.67 7.14 -12.27
CA PRO A 60 2.45 7.02 -11.48
C PRO A 60 2.19 8.30 -10.67
N ASN A 61 0.99 8.88 -10.81
CA ASN A 61 0.59 10.07 -10.05
C ASN A 61 -0.94 10.09 -9.95
N GLY A 62 -1.50 9.94 -8.76
CA GLY A 62 -2.92 9.72 -8.51
C GLY A 62 -3.20 8.26 -8.15
N LEU A 63 -4.38 7.74 -8.49
CA LEU A 63 -4.79 6.37 -8.16
C LEU A 63 -4.27 5.36 -9.18
N GLY A 64 -3.77 4.22 -8.71
CA GLY A 64 -3.29 3.17 -9.61
C GLY A 64 -3.09 1.82 -8.96
N ILE A 65 -2.92 0.82 -9.83
CA ILE A 65 -2.59 -0.55 -9.47
C ILE A 65 -1.23 -0.88 -10.09
N MET A 66 -0.30 -1.33 -9.25
CA MET A 66 0.96 -1.93 -9.68
C MET A 66 0.91 -3.42 -9.38
N THR A 67 1.13 -4.25 -10.39
CA THR A 67 1.27 -5.71 -10.24
C THR A 67 2.73 -6.07 -10.48
N TYR A 68 3.35 -6.69 -9.49
CA TYR A 68 4.76 -7.09 -9.54
C TYR A 68 4.92 -8.49 -10.13
N PRO A 69 6.11 -8.84 -10.66
CA PRO A 69 6.39 -10.16 -11.23
C PRO A 69 6.15 -11.32 -10.26
N ASP A 70 6.38 -11.11 -8.96
CA ASP A 70 6.12 -12.10 -7.91
C ASP A 70 4.62 -12.31 -7.60
N GLY A 71 3.74 -11.60 -8.33
CA GLY A 71 2.28 -11.63 -8.14
C GLY A 71 1.78 -10.73 -7.01
N SER A 72 2.64 -10.04 -6.30
CA SER A 72 2.22 -9.02 -5.33
C SER A 72 1.61 -7.80 -6.04
N LYS A 73 0.75 -7.06 -5.32
CA LYS A 73 0.02 -5.92 -5.90
C LYS A 73 -0.04 -4.76 -4.91
N TYR A 74 0.13 -3.56 -5.43
CA TYR A 74 -0.22 -2.35 -4.73
C TYR A 74 -1.39 -1.68 -5.42
N LEU A 75 -2.44 -1.40 -4.67
CA LEU A 75 -3.58 -0.57 -5.08
C LEU A 75 -3.62 0.64 -4.16
N GLY A 76 -3.49 1.84 -4.69
CA GLY A 76 -3.50 3.04 -3.87
C GLY A 76 -3.03 4.28 -4.60
N GLU A 77 -2.76 5.29 -3.81
CA GLU A 77 -2.31 6.59 -4.27
C GLU A 77 -0.82 6.57 -4.60
N TYR A 78 -0.46 7.33 -5.61
CA TYR A 78 0.91 7.60 -6.04
C TYR A 78 1.16 9.10 -6.12
N LYS A 79 2.37 9.49 -5.83
CA LYS A 79 2.89 10.84 -6.04
C LYS A 79 4.29 10.75 -6.61
N ASP A 80 4.50 11.39 -7.77
CA ASP A 80 5.81 11.45 -8.45
C ASP A 80 6.49 10.08 -8.62
N GLY A 81 5.72 9.03 -8.94
CA GLY A 81 6.23 7.67 -9.12
C GLY A 81 6.42 6.87 -7.84
N LYS A 82 6.03 7.40 -6.69
CA LYS A 82 6.17 6.72 -5.39
C LYS A 82 4.81 6.45 -4.76
N LYS A 83 4.67 5.31 -4.07
CA LYS A 83 3.50 5.02 -3.24
C LYS A 83 3.35 6.14 -2.21
N HIS A 84 2.14 6.71 -2.11
CA HIS A 84 1.84 7.83 -1.23
C HIS A 84 0.38 7.74 -0.80
N GLY A 85 -0.02 8.44 0.30
CA GLY A 85 -1.40 8.43 0.75
C GLY A 85 -1.94 7.05 1.11
N GLN A 86 -3.22 6.83 0.89
CA GLN A 86 -3.87 5.57 1.24
C GLN A 86 -3.61 4.47 0.20
N GLY A 87 -3.37 3.25 0.70
CA GLY A 87 -3.14 2.13 -0.19
C GLY A 87 -3.22 0.77 0.48
N THR A 88 -3.25 -0.25 -0.36
CA THR A 88 -3.22 -1.65 0.02
C THR A 88 -2.13 -2.36 -0.76
N PHE A 89 -1.18 -2.95 -0.06
CA PHE A 89 -0.19 -3.85 -0.63
C PHE A 89 -0.57 -5.29 -0.27
N THR A 90 -0.74 -6.14 -1.26
CA THR A 90 -1.16 -7.55 -1.10
C THR A 90 -0.09 -8.47 -1.66
N PHE A 91 0.24 -9.54 -0.93
CA PHE A 91 1.16 -10.59 -1.34
C PHE A 91 0.42 -11.86 -1.73
N PRO A 92 0.98 -12.71 -2.63
CA PRO A 92 0.40 -14.01 -2.97
C PRO A 92 0.17 -14.93 -1.76
N SER A 93 1.00 -14.80 -0.73
CA SER A 93 0.86 -15.51 0.56
C SER A 93 -0.38 -15.13 1.38
N GLY A 94 -1.15 -14.11 0.92
CA GLY A 94 -2.32 -13.60 1.63
C GLY A 94 -2.01 -12.53 2.69
N PHE A 95 -0.74 -12.20 2.89
CA PHE A 95 -0.40 -11.02 3.67
C PHE A 95 -0.85 -9.75 2.96
N LYS A 96 -1.29 -8.76 3.73
CA LYS A 96 -1.57 -7.43 3.20
C LYS A 96 -1.25 -6.34 4.20
N TYR A 97 -0.85 -5.20 3.68
CA TYR A 97 -0.69 -3.95 4.41
C TYR A 97 -1.75 -2.98 3.91
N VAL A 98 -2.51 -2.38 4.82
CA VAL A 98 -3.57 -1.41 4.50
C VAL A 98 -3.36 -0.16 5.33
N GLY A 99 -3.30 1.00 4.71
CA GLY A 99 -3.13 2.27 5.39
C GLY A 99 -2.31 3.27 4.61
N GLU A 100 -1.58 4.10 5.34
CA GLU A 100 -0.85 5.23 4.78
C GLU A 100 0.56 4.84 4.36
N PHE A 101 0.91 5.27 3.15
CA PHE A 101 2.26 5.20 2.56
C PHE A 101 2.80 6.61 2.38
N LYS A 102 4.10 6.77 2.52
CA LYS A 102 4.79 8.05 2.32
C LYS A 102 6.13 7.83 1.63
N ASP A 103 6.33 8.53 0.52
CA ASP A 103 7.57 8.48 -0.26
C ASP A 103 8.06 7.06 -0.60
N GLY A 104 7.11 6.18 -0.95
CA GLY A 104 7.38 4.78 -1.30
C GLY A 104 7.42 3.82 -0.13
N LYS A 105 7.41 4.31 1.11
CA LYS A 105 7.52 3.51 2.34
C LYS A 105 6.18 3.38 3.07
N MET A 106 6.00 2.31 3.82
CA MET A 106 4.92 2.19 4.80
C MET A 106 5.12 3.23 5.89
N TRP A 107 4.05 3.99 6.21
CA TRP A 107 4.09 5.01 7.25
C TRP A 107 3.24 4.60 8.45
N ASN A 108 1.95 4.51 8.27
CA ASN A 108 1.02 4.08 9.30
C ASN A 108 0.05 3.07 8.68
N VAL A 109 0.32 1.79 8.87
CA VAL A 109 -0.41 0.71 8.22
C VAL A 109 -0.84 -0.37 9.22
N THR A 110 -1.94 -1.04 8.90
CA THR A 110 -2.31 -2.31 9.50
C THR A 110 -1.77 -3.44 8.65
N LYS A 111 -0.96 -4.30 9.23
CA LYS A 111 -0.51 -5.54 8.62
C LYS A 111 -1.46 -6.65 9.00
N TYR A 112 -2.07 -7.26 8.00
CA TYR A 112 -2.92 -8.44 8.16
C TYR A 112 -2.15 -9.69 7.75
N LYS A 113 -2.31 -10.75 8.53
CA LYS A 113 -1.84 -12.09 8.20
C LYS A 113 -2.87 -13.13 8.69
N LYS A 114 -2.69 -14.38 8.26
CA LYS A 114 -3.64 -15.47 8.56
C LYS A 114 -3.85 -15.66 10.05
N ASP A 115 -2.83 -15.47 10.87
CA ASP A 115 -2.78 -15.73 12.31
C ASP A 115 -2.93 -14.48 13.19
N GLY A 116 -3.25 -13.31 12.58
CA GLY A 116 -3.47 -12.09 13.34
C GLY A 116 -3.23 -10.81 12.55
N LYS A 117 -3.18 -9.69 13.27
CA LYS A 117 -2.89 -8.37 12.69
C LYS A 117 -1.94 -7.57 13.58
N TYR A 118 -1.17 -6.72 12.94
CA TYR A 118 -0.42 -5.66 13.58
C TYR A 118 -1.03 -4.32 13.17
N VAL A 119 -1.21 -3.42 14.13
CA VAL A 119 -1.72 -2.06 13.90
C VAL A 119 -0.71 -1.07 14.45
N GLY A 120 -0.18 -0.19 13.62
CA GLY A 120 0.76 0.82 14.10
C GLY A 120 1.70 1.37 13.03
N GLU A 121 2.70 2.05 13.51
CA GLU A 121 3.69 2.74 12.70
C GLU A 121 4.83 1.83 12.29
N PHE A 122 5.33 2.03 11.08
CA PHE A 122 6.56 1.44 10.60
C PHE A 122 7.62 2.54 10.43
N LYS A 123 8.86 2.19 10.70
CA LYS A 123 10.02 3.04 10.42
C LYS A 123 11.04 2.21 9.67
N ASP A 124 11.46 2.71 8.51
CA ASP A 124 12.41 2.02 7.62
C ASP A 124 12.02 0.57 7.25
N GLY A 125 10.69 0.30 7.21
CA GLY A 125 10.14 -1.02 6.88
C GLY A 125 9.97 -1.96 8.07
N GLU A 126 10.40 -1.56 9.27
CA GLU A 126 10.27 -2.34 10.50
C GLU A 126 9.18 -1.79 11.43
N ILE A 127 8.65 -2.66 12.28
CA ILE A 127 7.65 -2.29 13.29
C ILE A 127 8.28 -1.30 14.28
N TRP A 128 7.67 -0.11 14.40
CA TRP A 128 8.17 0.93 15.30
C TRP A 128 7.29 1.09 16.55
N ASN A 129 6.07 1.55 16.40
CA ASN A 129 5.11 1.68 17.50
C ASN A 129 3.81 1.02 17.12
N GLY A 130 3.30 0.10 17.94
CA GLY A 130 2.02 -0.52 17.62
C GLY A 130 1.66 -1.71 18.49
N ILE A 131 0.51 -2.29 18.15
CA ILE A 131 -0.13 -3.37 18.90
C ILE A 131 -0.33 -4.57 17.97
N VAL A 132 -0.08 -5.76 18.51
CA VAL A 132 -0.29 -7.02 17.79
C VAL A 132 -1.46 -7.77 18.42
N TYR A 133 -2.29 -8.31 17.55
CA TYR A 133 -3.46 -9.13 17.91
C TYR A 133 -3.38 -10.49 17.25
N ASP A 134 -3.91 -11.52 17.90
CA ASP A 134 -4.14 -12.83 17.30
C ASP A 134 -5.32 -12.81 16.30
N LYS A 135 -5.61 -13.97 15.68
CA LYS A 135 -6.72 -14.11 14.72
C LYS A 135 -8.11 -13.87 15.34
N ASN A 136 -8.24 -14.02 16.66
CA ASN A 136 -9.48 -13.81 17.41
C ASN A 136 -9.63 -12.37 17.89
N GLY A 137 -8.62 -11.52 17.67
CA GLY A 137 -8.60 -10.13 18.10
C GLY A 137 -8.06 -9.93 19.52
N ASN A 138 -7.48 -10.92 20.15
CA ASN A 138 -6.88 -10.78 21.47
C ASN A 138 -5.51 -10.09 21.35
N PHE A 139 -5.22 -9.24 22.32
CA PHE A 139 -3.90 -8.61 22.44
C PHE A 139 -2.82 -9.66 22.74
N ILE A 140 -1.72 -9.66 21.98
CA ILE A 140 -0.59 -10.56 22.15
C ILE A 140 0.77 -9.86 22.27
N GLY A 141 0.83 -8.54 22.06
CA GLY A 141 2.07 -7.81 22.23
C GLY A 141 1.99 -6.36 21.78
N LYS A 142 2.97 -5.60 22.23
CA LYS A 142 3.14 -4.17 21.93
C LYS A 142 4.59 -3.90 21.51
N TRP A 143 4.78 -2.97 20.58
CA TRP A 143 6.08 -2.40 20.22
C TRP A 143 6.12 -0.93 20.62
N VAL A 144 7.25 -0.52 21.17
CA VAL A 144 7.56 0.88 21.52
C VAL A 144 8.97 1.17 21.07
N ASN A 145 9.14 2.16 20.17
CA ASN A 145 10.43 2.55 19.60
C ASN A 145 11.22 1.34 19.01
N GLY A 146 10.54 0.43 18.31
CA GLY A 146 11.14 -0.73 17.70
C GLY A 146 11.39 -1.91 18.65
N VAL A 147 11.11 -1.76 19.95
CA VAL A 147 11.34 -2.80 20.97
C VAL A 147 10.01 -3.44 21.38
N LYS A 148 9.98 -4.77 21.35
CA LYS A 148 8.83 -5.54 21.84
C LYS A 148 8.77 -5.45 23.37
N GLN A 149 7.59 -5.10 23.87
CA GLN A 149 7.25 -5.05 25.28
C GLN A 149 6.53 -6.31 25.69
#